data_e09be759df95564bf886d181e980694a
#
_entry.id   e09be759df95564bf886d181e980694a
#
_cell.length_a   1.000
_cell.length_b   1.000
_cell.length_c   1.000
_cell.angle_alpha   90.00
_cell.angle_beta   90.00
_cell.angle_gamma   90.00
#
_symmetry.space_group_name_H-M   'P 1'
#
loop_
_entity.id
_entity.type
_entity.pdbx_description
1 polymer ?
#
loop_
_entity_poly.entity_id
_entity_poly.type
_entity_poly.pdbx_seq_one_letter_code
_entity_poly.pdbx_strand_id
1 'polypeptide(L)'
;YVGLSNYDGPTLEKATAILDELHVPFIINQNRYSIFDRTIENNGLKAMAARLHKGIITFSPLAQGLLTNRYLQGIPADSRVRTDGRFLKEKDITPEKIAQISALNDIAQARGQTLAEMALAWLLSHDEITTVLIGASKTSQILDNIKAVQNTSFTAEELEAIDRISK
;
A
#
# COMPACT_ATOMS: atom_id res chain seq x y z
N TYR A 1 22.88 -7.73 -6.91
CA TYR A 1 21.49 -8.15 -6.98
C TYR A 1 20.68 -7.19 -7.84
N VAL A 2 19.69 -7.72 -8.57
CA VAL A 2 18.77 -6.94 -9.39
C VAL A 2 17.40 -6.93 -8.74
N GLY A 3 16.73 -5.78 -8.79
CA GLY A 3 15.31 -5.63 -8.46
C GLY A 3 14.57 -5.07 -9.66
N LEU A 4 13.34 -5.50 -9.85
CA LEU A 4 12.46 -5.02 -10.92
C LEU A 4 11.39 -4.07 -10.33
N SER A 5 10.76 -3.27 -11.17
CA SER A 5 9.73 -2.33 -10.71
C SER A 5 8.61 -2.16 -11.75
N ASN A 6 7.37 -2.07 -11.25
CA ASN A 6 6.16 -1.84 -12.04
C ASN A 6 5.87 -2.89 -13.12
N TYR A 7 6.30 -4.13 -12.91
CA TYR A 7 5.96 -5.25 -13.78
C TYR A 7 4.60 -5.84 -13.37
N ASP A 8 3.88 -6.35 -14.35
CA ASP A 8 2.73 -7.23 -14.15
C ASP A 8 3.18 -8.70 -14.11
N GLY A 9 2.25 -9.62 -13.88
CA GLY A 9 2.57 -11.05 -13.78
C GLY A 9 3.27 -11.61 -15.02
N PRO A 10 2.71 -11.46 -16.24
CA PRO A 10 3.34 -11.96 -17.48
C PRO A 10 4.72 -11.35 -17.76
N THR A 11 4.91 -10.07 -17.47
CA THR A 11 6.21 -9.40 -17.66
C THR A 11 7.23 -9.88 -16.63
N LEU A 12 6.81 -10.07 -15.37
CA LEU A 12 7.67 -10.63 -14.33
C LEU A 12 8.14 -12.03 -14.68
N GLU A 13 7.26 -12.89 -15.20
CA GLU A 13 7.61 -14.25 -15.62
C GLU A 13 8.69 -14.25 -16.71
N LYS A 14 8.50 -13.45 -17.76
CA LYS A 14 9.47 -13.33 -18.87
C LYS A 14 10.81 -12.78 -18.39
N ALA A 15 10.79 -11.74 -17.56
CA ALA A 15 12.01 -11.15 -17.04
C ALA A 15 12.77 -12.13 -16.13
N THR A 16 12.05 -12.89 -15.30
CA THR A 16 12.67 -13.92 -14.46
C THR A 16 13.37 -14.98 -15.29
N ALA A 17 12.72 -15.49 -16.35
CA ALA A 17 13.34 -16.48 -17.23
C ALA A 17 14.65 -15.96 -17.88
N ILE A 18 14.65 -14.71 -18.33
CA ILE A 18 15.85 -14.08 -18.92
C ILE A 18 16.95 -13.92 -17.86
N LEU A 19 16.61 -13.46 -16.66
CA LEU A 19 17.59 -13.26 -15.58
C LEU A 19 18.17 -14.59 -15.10
N ASP A 20 17.37 -15.65 -15.05
CA ASP A 20 17.82 -17.00 -14.71
C ASP A 20 18.77 -17.56 -15.80
N GLU A 21 18.48 -17.37 -17.09
CA GLU A 21 19.36 -17.74 -18.20
C GLU A 21 20.70 -17.01 -18.12
N LEU A 22 20.68 -15.74 -17.73
CA LEU A 22 21.88 -14.91 -17.59
C LEU A 22 22.59 -15.13 -16.24
N HIS A 23 22.10 -16.00 -15.37
CA HIS A 23 22.60 -16.24 -14.02
C HIS A 23 22.66 -14.96 -13.17
N VAL A 24 21.71 -14.04 -13.34
CA VAL A 24 21.61 -12.78 -12.59
C VAL A 24 20.65 -12.96 -11.41
N PRO A 25 21.13 -12.84 -10.17
CA PRO A 25 20.27 -12.98 -8.99
C PRO A 25 19.16 -11.91 -8.97
N PHE A 26 17.91 -12.37 -8.94
CA PHE A 26 16.72 -11.55 -8.83
C PHE A 26 15.82 -12.07 -7.72
N ILE A 27 15.44 -11.21 -6.80
CA ILE A 27 14.69 -11.61 -5.61
C ILE A 27 13.40 -10.82 -5.39
N ILE A 28 13.26 -9.60 -5.96
CA ILE A 28 12.20 -8.69 -5.55
C ILE A 28 11.69 -7.81 -6.69
N ASN A 29 10.37 -7.55 -6.67
CA ASN A 29 9.73 -6.58 -7.56
C ASN A 29 9.07 -5.47 -6.74
N GLN A 30 9.23 -4.20 -7.15
CA GLN A 30 8.67 -3.04 -6.47
C GLN A 30 7.46 -2.50 -7.23
N ASN A 31 6.29 -2.44 -6.57
CA ASN A 31 5.06 -1.95 -7.17
C ASN A 31 4.28 -1.03 -6.22
N ARG A 32 3.43 -0.18 -6.82
CA ARG A 32 2.42 0.55 -6.06
C ARG A 32 1.39 -0.45 -5.53
N TYR A 33 1.11 -0.35 -4.23
CA TYR A 33 0.05 -1.13 -3.61
C TYR A 33 -0.44 -0.45 -2.33
N SER A 34 -1.75 -0.37 -2.15
CA SER A 34 -2.40 0.18 -0.97
C SER A 34 -3.85 -0.30 -0.92
N ILE A 35 -4.57 -0.01 0.15
CA ILE A 35 -6.01 -0.27 0.24
C ILE A 35 -6.78 0.36 -0.95
N PHE A 36 -6.34 1.52 -1.46
CA PHE A 36 -6.98 2.21 -2.60
C PHE A 36 -6.38 1.91 -3.98
N ASP A 37 -5.28 1.17 -4.06
CA ASP A 37 -4.68 0.76 -5.32
C ASP A 37 -4.39 -0.75 -5.28
N ARG A 38 -5.28 -1.52 -5.88
CA ARG A 38 -5.28 -2.99 -5.92
C ARG A 38 -4.79 -3.55 -7.26
N THR A 39 -4.11 -2.73 -8.07
CA THR A 39 -3.69 -3.11 -9.44
C THR A 39 -2.92 -4.43 -9.45
N ILE A 40 -2.02 -4.67 -8.50
CA ILE A 40 -1.19 -5.87 -8.46
C ILE A 40 -1.97 -7.16 -8.12
N GLU A 41 -3.16 -7.06 -7.57
CA GLU A 41 -4.05 -8.20 -7.36
C GLU A 41 -4.68 -8.66 -8.69
N ASN A 42 -4.98 -7.70 -9.58
CA ASN A 42 -5.75 -7.92 -10.80
C ASN A 42 -4.87 -8.15 -12.05
N ASN A 43 -3.62 -7.70 -12.04
CA ASN A 43 -2.69 -7.86 -13.17
C ASN A 43 -1.80 -9.12 -13.08
N GLY A 44 -2.10 -10.01 -12.14
CA GLY A 44 -1.42 -11.28 -11.96
C GLY A 44 -0.07 -11.21 -11.24
N LEU A 45 0.38 -10.01 -10.81
CA LEU A 45 1.71 -9.86 -10.18
C LEU A 45 1.81 -10.66 -8.88
N LYS A 46 0.83 -10.54 -7.97
CA LYS A 46 0.88 -11.25 -6.68
C LYS A 46 0.98 -12.76 -6.87
N ALA A 47 0.10 -13.34 -7.70
CA ALA A 47 0.10 -14.76 -7.99
C ALA A 47 1.42 -15.22 -8.64
N MET A 48 1.97 -14.42 -9.56
CA MET A 48 3.22 -14.71 -10.22
C MET A 48 4.41 -14.63 -9.28
N ALA A 49 4.48 -13.61 -8.43
CA ALA A 49 5.55 -13.46 -7.45
C ALA A 49 5.56 -14.63 -6.47
N ALA A 50 4.39 -15.05 -5.96
CA ALA A 50 4.27 -16.24 -5.11
C ALA A 50 4.77 -17.51 -5.81
N ARG A 51 4.33 -17.74 -7.07
CA ARG A 51 4.75 -18.89 -7.87
C ARG A 51 6.25 -18.95 -8.12
N LEU A 52 6.87 -17.80 -8.33
CA LEU A 52 8.31 -17.68 -8.63
C LEU A 52 9.16 -17.50 -7.36
N HIS A 53 8.55 -17.53 -6.17
CA HIS A 53 9.22 -17.27 -4.89
C HIS A 53 9.99 -15.94 -4.88
N LYS A 54 9.39 -14.89 -5.45
CA LYS A 54 9.92 -13.53 -5.47
C LYS A 54 9.14 -12.64 -4.49
N GLY A 55 9.85 -11.77 -3.78
CA GLY A 55 9.21 -10.82 -2.88
C GLY A 55 8.61 -9.62 -3.61
N ILE A 56 7.68 -8.94 -2.96
CA ILE A 56 7.13 -7.66 -3.41
C ILE A 56 7.48 -6.58 -2.38
N ILE A 57 8.06 -5.47 -2.84
CA ILE A 57 8.18 -4.21 -2.08
C ILE A 57 7.05 -3.29 -2.54
N THR A 58 6.31 -2.71 -1.60
CA THR A 58 5.21 -1.80 -1.95
C THR A 58 5.63 -0.35 -1.73
N PHE A 59 5.31 0.53 -2.68
CA PHE A 59 5.45 1.97 -2.53
C PHE A 59 4.08 2.67 -2.53
N SER A 60 4.03 3.93 -2.05
CA SER A 60 2.79 4.71 -1.85
C SER A 60 1.75 4.00 -0.96
N PRO A 61 2.15 3.34 0.13
CA PRO A 61 1.26 2.51 0.94
C PRO A 61 0.11 3.28 1.57
N LEU A 62 0.30 4.58 1.82
CA LEU A 62 -0.70 5.48 2.39
C LEU A 62 -1.46 6.31 1.33
N ALA A 63 -1.41 5.91 0.05
CA ALA A 63 -2.13 6.55 -1.06
C ALA A 63 -1.96 8.09 -1.04
N GLN A 64 -0.71 8.57 -1.00
CA GLN A 64 -0.35 10.01 -0.93
C GLN A 64 -0.88 10.73 0.33
N GLY A 65 -1.17 9.98 1.40
CA GLY A 65 -1.70 10.51 2.66
C GLY A 65 -3.22 10.38 2.81
N LEU A 66 -3.94 9.87 1.81
CA LEU A 66 -5.38 9.61 1.91
C LEU A 66 -5.71 8.58 2.99
N LEU A 67 -4.85 7.59 3.19
CA LEU A 67 -4.98 6.57 4.24
C LEU A 67 -4.38 7.07 5.58
N THR A 68 -4.71 8.29 5.93
CA THR A 68 -4.43 8.93 7.21
C THR A 68 -5.63 9.77 7.65
N ASN A 69 -5.65 10.22 8.89
CA ASN A 69 -6.71 11.09 9.40
C ASN A 69 -6.64 12.55 8.89
N ARG A 70 -5.62 12.90 8.08
CA ARG A 70 -5.35 14.30 7.65
C ARG A 70 -6.48 14.94 6.89
N TYR A 71 -7.22 14.15 6.09
CA TYR A 71 -8.26 14.69 5.21
C TYR A 71 -9.67 14.61 5.82
N LEU A 72 -9.86 14.02 6.99
CA LEU A 72 -11.17 13.89 7.63
C LEU A 72 -11.81 15.23 8.03
N GLN A 73 -11.00 16.26 8.27
CA GLN A 73 -11.45 17.60 8.64
C GLN A 73 -11.22 18.64 7.54
N GLY A 74 -11.07 18.20 6.29
CA GLY A 74 -10.77 19.06 5.15
C GLY A 74 -9.34 18.90 4.64
N ILE A 75 -8.97 19.72 3.64
CA ILE A 75 -7.64 19.65 3.00
C ILE A 75 -6.66 20.56 3.77
N PRO A 76 -5.65 19.99 4.47
CA PRO A 76 -4.68 20.80 5.19
C PRO A 76 -3.84 21.68 4.25
N ALA A 77 -3.45 22.87 4.70
CA ALA A 77 -2.65 23.80 3.90
C ALA A 77 -1.27 23.22 3.53
N ASP A 78 -0.69 22.39 4.42
CA ASP A 78 0.60 21.71 4.22
C ASP A 78 0.46 20.33 3.54
N SER A 79 -0.72 20.00 3.00
CA SER A 79 -0.96 18.73 2.32
C SER A 79 -0.29 18.69 0.95
N ARG A 80 0.02 17.47 0.47
CA ARG A 80 0.56 17.27 -0.88
C ARG A 80 -0.34 17.81 -1.98
N VAL A 81 -1.65 17.82 -1.77
CA VAL A 81 -2.62 18.42 -2.69
C VAL A 81 -2.33 19.90 -2.94
N ARG A 82 -1.95 20.63 -1.89
CA ARG A 82 -1.70 22.07 -1.98
C ARG A 82 -0.24 22.43 -2.27
N THR A 83 0.71 21.54 -1.93
CA THR A 83 2.15 21.83 -2.04
C THR A 83 2.79 21.21 -3.28
N ASP A 84 2.31 20.07 -3.77
CA ASP A 84 2.91 19.34 -4.89
C ASP A 84 1.92 19.12 -6.06
N GLY A 85 0.70 18.69 -5.79
CA GLY A 85 -0.36 18.51 -6.81
C GLY A 85 -0.08 17.51 -7.94
N ARG A 86 1.13 16.93 -8.03
CA ARG A 86 1.52 16.02 -9.12
C ARG A 86 0.81 14.66 -9.03
N PHE A 87 0.66 14.12 -7.83
CA PHE A 87 0.20 12.76 -7.60
C PHE A 87 -1.18 12.67 -6.95
N LEU A 88 -1.63 13.75 -6.30
CA LEU A 88 -2.94 13.88 -5.68
C LEU A 88 -3.46 15.30 -5.90
N LYS A 89 -4.62 15.43 -6.49
CA LYS A 89 -5.26 16.72 -6.80
C LYS A 89 -6.49 16.92 -5.93
N GLU A 90 -6.91 18.17 -5.75
CA GLU A 90 -8.09 18.51 -4.95
C GLU A 90 -9.36 17.79 -5.46
N LYS A 91 -9.50 17.67 -6.78
CA LYS A 91 -10.61 16.94 -7.40
C LYS A 91 -10.69 15.45 -7.06
N ASP A 92 -9.59 14.87 -6.59
CA ASP A 92 -9.51 13.44 -6.20
C ASP A 92 -10.00 13.22 -4.77
N ILE A 93 -10.22 14.32 -4.01
CA ILE A 93 -10.75 14.30 -2.64
C ILE A 93 -12.25 14.60 -2.70
N THR A 94 -13.00 13.64 -3.21
CA THR A 94 -14.46 13.74 -3.31
C THR A 94 -15.14 13.42 -1.98
N PRO A 95 -16.41 13.83 -1.80
CA PRO A 95 -17.18 13.42 -0.62
C PRO A 95 -17.22 11.90 -0.41
N GLU A 96 -17.32 11.14 -1.50
CA GLU A 96 -17.30 9.67 -1.48
C GLU A 96 -15.95 9.15 -0.98
N LYS A 97 -14.84 9.75 -1.44
CA LYS A 97 -13.50 9.38 -0.97
C LYS A 97 -13.32 9.70 0.52
N ILE A 98 -13.83 10.81 0.99
CA ILE A 98 -13.82 11.15 2.42
C ILE A 98 -14.67 10.17 3.23
N ALA A 99 -15.85 9.75 2.72
CA ALA A 99 -16.66 8.75 3.37
C ALA A 99 -15.93 7.39 3.47
N GLN A 100 -15.23 6.98 2.41
CA GLN A 100 -14.38 5.78 2.44
C GLN A 100 -13.28 5.90 3.50
N ILE A 101 -12.56 7.03 3.54
CA ILE A 101 -11.50 7.29 4.53
C ILE A 101 -12.06 7.24 5.96
N SER A 102 -13.23 7.84 6.19
CA SER A 102 -13.89 7.82 7.49
C SER A 102 -14.26 6.40 7.92
N ALA A 103 -14.90 5.63 7.05
CA ALA A 103 -15.27 4.25 7.34
C ALA A 103 -14.05 3.34 7.62
N LEU A 104 -12.95 3.52 6.86
CA LEU A 104 -11.70 2.81 7.14
C LEU A 104 -11.08 3.25 8.48
N ASN A 105 -11.18 4.54 8.83
CA ASN A 105 -10.69 5.04 10.11
C ASN A 105 -11.48 4.45 11.30
N ASP A 106 -12.78 4.22 11.15
CA ASP A 106 -13.59 3.58 12.20
C ASP A 106 -13.14 2.15 12.46
N ILE A 107 -12.81 1.39 11.40
CA ILE A 107 -12.20 0.04 11.53
C ILE A 107 -10.86 0.14 12.26
N ALA A 108 -10.00 1.09 11.86
CA ALA A 108 -8.69 1.27 12.49
C ALA A 108 -8.82 1.57 13.98
N GLN A 109 -9.74 2.46 14.38
CA GLN A 109 -9.99 2.80 15.77
C GLN A 109 -10.50 1.59 16.58
N ALA A 110 -11.41 0.78 16.02
CA ALA A 110 -11.88 -0.44 16.65
C ALA A 110 -10.74 -1.44 16.91
N ARG A 111 -9.69 -1.42 16.06
CA ARG A 111 -8.48 -2.23 16.19
C ARG A 111 -7.44 -1.61 17.17
N GLY A 112 -7.71 -0.41 17.71
CA GLY A 112 -6.74 0.33 18.52
C GLY A 112 -5.55 0.88 17.71
N GLN A 113 -5.71 1.07 16.41
CA GLN A 113 -4.69 1.57 15.48
C GLN A 113 -5.11 2.93 14.89
N THR A 114 -4.15 3.74 14.50
CA THR A 114 -4.43 4.84 13.56
C THR A 114 -4.72 4.27 12.17
N LEU A 115 -5.39 5.05 11.32
CA LEU A 115 -5.65 4.63 9.93
C LEU A 115 -4.35 4.33 9.17
N ALA A 116 -3.28 5.10 9.41
CA ALA A 116 -1.97 4.85 8.81
C ALA A 116 -1.38 3.51 9.28
N GLU A 117 -1.40 3.25 10.58
CA GLU A 117 -0.93 1.97 11.14
C GLU A 117 -1.72 0.79 10.57
N MET A 118 -3.05 0.87 10.53
CA MET A 118 -3.89 -0.18 9.95
C MET A 118 -3.60 -0.38 8.46
N ALA A 119 -3.45 0.68 7.67
CA ALA A 119 -3.17 0.58 6.24
C ALA A 119 -1.81 -0.09 5.96
N LEU A 120 -0.79 0.19 6.77
CA LEU A 120 0.51 -0.47 6.67
C LEU A 120 0.43 -1.93 7.16
N ALA A 121 -0.26 -2.19 8.27
CA ALA A 121 -0.50 -3.52 8.81
C ALA A 121 -1.25 -4.40 7.79
N TRP A 122 -2.25 -3.83 7.11
CA TRP A 122 -3.00 -4.52 6.07
C TRP A 122 -2.10 -4.96 4.90
N LEU A 123 -1.15 -4.13 4.47
CA LEU A 123 -0.16 -4.53 3.45
C LEU A 123 0.70 -5.69 3.95
N LEU A 124 1.20 -5.59 5.18
CA LEU A 124 2.07 -6.59 5.79
C LEU A 124 1.34 -7.89 6.17
N SER A 125 0.01 -7.93 6.15
CA SER A 125 -0.78 -9.15 6.36
C SER A 125 -0.83 -10.06 5.14
N HIS A 126 -0.33 -9.61 3.99
CA HIS A 126 -0.29 -10.39 2.75
C HIS A 126 1.06 -11.10 2.62
N ASP A 127 1.07 -12.42 2.53
CA ASP A 127 2.28 -13.25 2.50
C ASP A 127 3.27 -12.88 1.38
N GLU A 128 2.77 -12.35 0.25
CA GLU A 128 3.60 -11.97 -0.88
C GLU A 128 4.32 -10.62 -0.67
N ILE A 129 3.90 -9.84 0.32
CA ILE A 129 4.49 -8.53 0.61
C ILE A 129 5.65 -8.68 1.58
N THR A 130 6.86 -8.53 1.07
CA THR A 130 8.08 -8.66 1.86
C THR A 130 8.34 -7.43 2.72
N THR A 131 8.08 -6.23 2.18
CA THR A 131 8.31 -4.97 2.88
C THR A 131 7.53 -3.81 2.27
N VAL A 132 7.36 -2.76 3.06
CA VAL A 132 6.60 -1.56 2.71
C VAL A 132 7.51 -0.34 2.78
N LEU A 133 7.58 0.43 1.69
CA LEU A 133 8.33 1.69 1.65
C LEU A 133 7.46 2.84 2.13
N ILE A 134 7.83 3.42 3.25
CA ILE A 134 7.20 4.62 3.79
C ILE A 134 7.98 5.88 3.41
N GLY A 135 7.27 6.97 3.10
CA GLY A 135 7.84 8.31 3.00
C GLY A 135 7.44 9.13 4.23
N ALA A 136 8.40 9.76 4.89
CA ALA A 136 8.15 10.59 6.04
C ALA A 136 8.88 11.94 5.92
N SER A 137 8.21 13.01 6.35
CA SER A 137 8.79 14.36 6.44
C SER A 137 9.13 14.76 7.88
N LYS A 138 8.72 13.94 8.87
CA LYS A 138 8.95 14.15 10.31
C LYS A 138 9.29 12.83 10.97
N THR A 139 10.17 12.85 11.96
CA THR A 139 10.56 11.67 12.75
C THR A 139 9.35 11.01 13.43
N SER A 140 8.39 11.80 13.92
CA SER A 140 7.17 11.27 14.53
C SER A 140 6.39 10.34 13.60
N GLN A 141 6.32 10.65 12.30
CA GLN A 141 5.66 9.79 11.30
C GLN A 141 6.33 8.43 11.17
N ILE A 142 7.66 8.37 11.29
CA ILE A 142 8.39 7.10 11.27
C ILE A 142 8.05 6.30 12.53
N LEU A 143 8.10 6.96 13.71
CA LEU A 143 7.80 6.32 14.98
C LEU A 143 6.35 5.81 15.06
N ASP A 144 5.41 6.50 14.44
CA ASP A 144 4.01 6.04 14.35
C ASP A 144 3.88 4.88 13.35
N ASN A 145 4.46 5.00 12.17
CA ASN A 145 4.35 3.99 11.12
C ASN A 145 4.95 2.63 11.53
N ILE A 146 6.04 2.60 12.29
CA ILE A 146 6.64 1.33 12.77
C ILE A 146 5.74 0.57 13.75
N LYS A 147 4.77 1.22 14.39
CA LYS A 147 3.79 0.55 15.26
C LYS A 147 2.88 -0.41 14.48
N ALA A 148 2.75 -0.23 13.16
CA ALA A 148 1.96 -1.11 12.31
C ALA A 148 2.32 -2.59 12.44
N VAL A 149 3.59 -2.91 12.69
CA VAL A 149 4.07 -4.30 12.85
C VAL A 149 3.58 -4.98 14.16
N GLN A 150 3.03 -4.22 15.09
CA GLN A 150 2.55 -4.76 16.37
C GLN A 150 1.20 -5.48 16.25
N ASN A 151 0.41 -5.15 15.22
CA ASN A 151 -0.90 -5.78 14.98
C ASN A 151 -1.18 -5.90 13.48
N THR A 152 -0.64 -6.94 12.86
CA THR A 152 -0.81 -7.27 11.43
C THR A 152 -1.88 -8.35 11.18
N SER A 153 -2.51 -8.88 12.23
CA SER A 153 -3.57 -9.89 12.09
C SER A 153 -4.91 -9.20 11.84
N PHE A 154 -5.66 -9.69 10.89
CA PHE A 154 -7.01 -9.23 10.57
C PHE A 154 -7.99 -10.39 10.66
N THR A 155 -9.23 -10.10 11.11
CA THR A 155 -10.32 -11.07 10.98
C THR A 155 -10.86 -11.08 9.56
N ALA A 156 -11.58 -12.15 9.19
CA ALA A 156 -12.22 -12.22 7.88
C ALA A 156 -13.23 -11.06 7.68
N GLU A 157 -13.97 -10.72 8.71
CA GLU A 157 -14.95 -9.63 8.70
C GLU A 157 -14.29 -8.26 8.49
N GLU A 158 -13.13 -8.01 9.09
CA GLU A 158 -12.35 -6.79 8.89
C GLU A 158 -11.85 -6.68 7.44
N LEU A 159 -11.31 -7.77 6.89
CA LEU A 159 -10.85 -7.79 5.50
C LEU A 159 -12.00 -7.59 4.51
N GLU A 160 -13.14 -8.24 4.72
CA GLU A 160 -14.35 -8.04 3.90
C GLU A 160 -14.88 -6.61 4.01
N ALA A 161 -14.85 -6.00 5.20
CA ALA A 161 -15.27 -4.62 5.38
C ALA A 161 -14.33 -3.65 4.65
N ILE A 162 -13.01 -3.83 4.76
CA ILE A 162 -12.01 -3.05 4.02
C ILE A 162 -12.23 -3.18 2.52
N ASP A 163 -12.44 -4.39 2.03
CA ASP A 163 -12.67 -4.67 0.61
C ASP A 163 -13.93 -3.98 0.08
N ARG A 164 -15.03 -4.06 0.81
CA ARG A 164 -16.31 -3.42 0.46
C ARG A 164 -16.22 -1.90 0.42
N ILE A 165 -15.42 -1.29 1.31
CA ILE A 165 -15.24 0.16 1.37
C ILE A 165 -14.31 0.65 0.25
N SER A 166 -13.27 -0.12 -0.09
CA SER A 166 -12.18 0.32 -0.96
C SER A 166 -12.37 0.02 -2.44
N LYS A 167 -13.20 -0.96 -2.77
CA LYS A 167 -13.56 -1.37 -4.15
C LYS A 167 -14.83 -0.67 -4.61
#